data_7b23a4172ae489b3bcf697ab53280c4f
#
_entry.id   7b23a4172ae489b3bcf697ab53280c4f
#
_cell.length_a   1.000
_cell.length_b   1.000
_cell.length_c   1.000
_cell.angle_alpha   90.00
_cell.angle_beta   90.00
_cell.angle_gamma   90.00
#
_symmetry.space_group_name_H-M   'P 1'
#
loop_
_entity.id
_entity.type
_entity.pdbx_description
1 polymer ?
#
loop_
_entity_poly.entity_id
_entity_poly.type
_entity_poly.pdbx_seq_one_letter_code
_entity_poly.pdbx_strand_id
1 'polypeptide(L)'
;SISGDTAKLYRMIWSRFMASQMADCQQDTVSVTVSAADYHFKASGYTVTFDGFTALYEEATDEKEKKETNLPPLEQGQVLKLRELKSEQKFTQPPARYTEATLIKALEENGIGRPSTYAPIITTIIDRGYVERDQKKLKPTLLGRAVDGLMLEQFPHIVDVDFSAQMEKNLDKVCLLYTSPS
;
A
#
# COMPACT_ATOMS: atom_id res chain seq x y z
N SER A 1 -4.81 -19.83 -28.55
CA SER A 1 -5.45 -18.74 -27.80
C SER A 1 -5.21 -18.92 -26.30
N ILE A 2 -4.77 -17.89 -25.63
CA ILE A 2 -4.58 -17.87 -24.18
C ILE A 2 -5.94 -17.64 -23.53
N SER A 3 -6.31 -18.46 -22.53
CA SER A 3 -7.61 -18.35 -21.85
C SER A 3 -7.45 -18.50 -20.32
N GLY A 4 -8.51 -18.18 -19.58
CA GLY A 4 -8.55 -18.34 -18.14
C GLY A 4 -7.58 -17.42 -17.37
N ASP A 5 -6.97 -17.94 -16.32
CA ASP A 5 -6.09 -17.16 -15.42
C ASP A 5 -4.79 -16.73 -16.10
N THR A 6 -4.30 -17.51 -17.06
CA THR A 6 -3.13 -17.13 -17.87
C THR A 6 -3.41 -15.87 -18.70
N ALA A 7 -4.62 -15.73 -19.25
CA ALA A 7 -5.01 -14.53 -19.99
C ALA A 7 -5.13 -13.30 -19.08
N LYS A 8 -5.64 -13.49 -17.86
CA LYS A 8 -5.71 -12.41 -16.87
C LYS A 8 -4.31 -11.93 -16.49
N LEU A 9 -3.41 -12.85 -16.16
CA LEU A 9 -2.03 -12.54 -15.82
C LEU A 9 -1.31 -11.82 -16.96
N TYR A 10 -1.47 -12.34 -18.19
CA TYR A 10 -0.90 -11.70 -19.38
C TYR A 10 -1.40 -10.26 -19.54
N ARG A 11 -2.71 -10.02 -19.37
CA ARG A 11 -3.29 -8.67 -19.44
C ARG A 11 -2.71 -7.74 -18.39
N MET A 12 -2.54 -8.21 -17.14
CA MET A 12 -1.95 -7.42 -16.08
C MET A 12 -0.50 -7.01 -16.40
N ILE A 13 0.31 -7.95 -16.86
CA ILE A 13 1.70 -7.68 -17.25
C ILE A 13 1.73 -6.70 -18.43
N TRP A 14 0.89 -6.93 -19.44
CA TRP A 14 0.80 -6.06 -20.61
C TRP A 14 0.37 -4.64 -20.23
N SER A 15 -0.68 -4.50 -19.42
CA SER A 15 -1.17 -3.19 -18.96
C SER A 15 -0.09 -2.43 -18.21
N ARG A 16 0.63 -3.09 -17.29
CA ARG A 16 1.71 -2.46 -16.53
C ARG A 16 2.89 -2.05 -17.44
N PHE A 17 3.25 -2.92 -18.37
CA PHE A 17 4.31 -2.61 -19.33
C PHE A 17 3.93 -1.42 -20.22
N MET A 18 2.72 -1.43 -20.78
CA MET A 18 2.25 -0.31 -21.60
C MET A 18 2.16 0.98 -20.79
N ALA A 19 1.61 0.92 -19.59
CA ALA A 19 1.52 2.08 -18.70
C ALA A 19 2.90 2.70 -18.40
N SER A 20 3.95 1.89 -18.25
CA SER A 20 5.31 2.39 -18.02
C SER A 20 5.90 3.18 -19.17
N GLN A 21 5.31 3.10 -20.37
CA GLN A 21 5.72 3.84 -21.57
C GLN A 21 4.79 5.02 -21.88
N MET A 22 3.73 5.21 -21.09
CA MET A 22 2.76 6.27 -21.27
C MET A 22 3.17 7.53 -20.51
N ALA A 23 2.58 8.66 -20.89
CA ALA A 23 2.76 9.91 -20.17
C ALA A 23 2.13 9.87 -18.78
N ASP A 24 2.61 10.72 -17.90
CA ASP A 24 2.10 10.85 -16.54
C ASP A 24 0.65 11.33 -16.51
N CYS A 25 -0.11 10.88 -15.51
CA CYS A 25 -1.41 11.40 -15.21
C CYS A 25 -1.30 12.85 -14.70
N GLN A 26 -2.14 13.74 -15.23
CA GLN A 26 -2.20 15.14 -14.79
C GLN A 26 -3.46 15.36 -13.98
N GLN A 27 -3.29 15.99 -12.82
CA GLN A 27 -4.38 16.28 -11.90
C GLN A 27 -4.30 17.72 -11.41
N ASP A 28 -5.42 18.40 -11.46
CA ASP A 28 -5.58 19.69 -10.82
C ASP A 28 -6.07 19.50 -9.39
N THR A 29 -5.29 19.93 -8.42
CA THR A 29 -5.64 19.82 -7.00
C THR A 29 -6.10 21.18 -6.48
N VAL A 30 -7.22 21.18 -5.77
CA VAL A 30 -7.77 22.37 -5.12
C VAL A 30 -7.81 22.15 -3.62
N SER A 31 -7.24 23.08 -2.88
CA SER A 31 -7.32 23.14 -1.42
C SER A 31 -7.96 24.43 -0.99
N VAL A 32 -9.08 24.32 -0.26
CA VAL A 32 -9.88 25.45 0.19
C VAL A 32 -9.88 25.50 1.71
N THR A 33 -9.65 26.68 2.25
CA THR A 33 -9.85 26.96 3.66
C THR A 33 -10.98 27.99 3.82
N VAL A 34 -12.06 27.59 4.48
CA VAL A 34 -13.19 28.46 4.79
C VAL A 34 -13.08 28.92 6.23
N SER A 35 -12.99 30.22 6.46
CA SER A 35 -12.94 30.81 7.79
C SER A 35 -14.34 31.24 8.24
N ALA A 36 -14.77 30.84 9.43
CA ALA A 36 -16.02 31.23 10.06
C ALA A 36 -15.74 31.57 11.52
N ALA A 37 -15.68 32.86 11.84
CA ALA A 37 -15.17 33.37 13.12
C ALA A 37 -13.76 32.78 13.42
N ASP A 38 -13.59 32.13 14.57
CA ASP A 38 -12.32 31.53 14.98
C ASP A 38 -12.10 30.10 14.46
N TYR A 39 -13.01 29.59 13.63
CA TYR A 39 -12.95 28.23 13.11
C TYR A 39 -12.53 28.20 11.63
N HIS A 40 -11.74 27.20 11.30
CA HIS A 40 -11.26 26.96 9.93
C HIS A 40 -11.69 25.59 9.43
N PHE A 41 -12.46 25.58 8.37
CA PHE A 41 -12.90 24.35 7.68
C PHE A 41 -12.04 24.15 6.44
N LYS A 42 -11.46 22.94 6.30
CA LYS A 42 -10.63 22.60 5.16
C LYS A 42 -11.35 21.62 4.25
N ALA A 43 -11.33 21.88 2.97
CA ALA A 43 -11.79 20.97 1.93
C ALA A 43 -10.69 20.85 0.86
N SER A 44 -10.47 19.65 0.38
CA SER A 44 -9.54 19.39 -0.73
C SER A 44 -10.22 18.48 -1.75
N GLY A 45 -9.94 18.71 -3.00
CA GLY A 45 -10.38 17.89 -4.10
C GLY A 45 -9.35 17.85 -5.20
N TYR A 46 -9.51 16.94 -6.14
CA TYR A 46 -8.72 16.90 -7.36
C TYR A 46 -9.62 16.52 -8.53
N THR A 47 -9.23 16.97 -9.70
CA THR A 47 -9.86 16.59 -10.97
C THR A 47 -8.78 16.09 -11.89
N VAL A 48 -8.96 14.92 -12.49
CA VAL A 48 -8.05 14.39 -13.49
C VAL A 48 -8.28 15.17 -14.79
N THR A 49 -7.24 15.85 -15.26
CA THR A 49 -7.27 16.62 -16.51
C THR A 49 -6.74 15.84 -17.69
N PHE A 50 -5.87 14.88 -17.41
CA PHE A 50 -5.32 13.93 -18.39
C PHE A 50 -5.01 12.61 -17.73
N ASP A 51 -5.66 11.53 -18.18
CA ASP A 51 -5.54 10.20 -17.55
C ASP A 51 -4.13 9.63 -17.61
N GLY A 52 -3.39 9.88 -18.70
CA GLY A 52 -2.06 9.33 -18.87
C GLY A 52 -2.04 7.81 -18.72
N PHE A 53 -1.10 7.28 -17.94
CA PHE A 53 -0.95 5.84 -17.71
C PHE A 53 -2.12 5.22 -16.92
N THR A 54 -2.87 6.02 -16.14
CA THR A 54 -4.00 5.50 -15.34
C THR A 54 -5.16 5.01 -16.19
N ALA A 55 -5.23 5.41 -17.47
CA ALA A 55 -6.19 4.86 -18.43
C ALA A 55 -6.05 3.35 -18.66
N LEU A 56 -4.86 2.78 -18.43
CA LEU A 56 -4.59 1.35 -18.61
C LEU A 56 -4.26 0.62 -17.32
N TYR A 57 -3.74 1.30 -16.32
CA TYR A 57 -3.23 0.67 -15.11
C TYR A 57 -3.47 1.56 -13.89
N GLU A 58 -4.18 1.00 -12.92
CA GLU A 58 -4.30 1.54 -11.57
C GLU A 58 -3.62 0.59 -10.59
N GLU A 59 -2.80 1.12 -9.70
CA GLU A 59 -2.16 0.33 -8.67
C GLU A 59 -3.20 -0.02 -7.59
N ALA A 60 -3.29 -1.31 -7.27
CA ALA A 60 -4.16 -1.76 -6.20
C ALA A 60 -3.66 -1.21 -4.85
N THR A 61 -4.46 -0.37 -4.22
CA THR A 61 -4.21 0.16 -2.88
C THR A 61 -5.30 -0.33 -1.93
N ASP A 62 -4.93 -0.65 -0.68
CA ASP A 62 -5.89 -0.98 0.38
C ASP A 62 -6.56 0.28 0.97
N GLU A 63 -6.06 1.45 0.64
CA GLU A 63 -6.73 2.71 0.97
C GLU A 63 -7.99 2.83 0.12
N LYS A 64 -9.09 3.20 0.77
CA LYS A 64 -10.31 3.55 0.04
C LYS A 64 -9.93 4.59 -0.99
N GLU A 65 -10.14 4.25 -2.26
CA GLU A 65 -9.93 5.15 -3.38
C GLU A 65 -10.39 6.55 -2.99
N LYS A 66 -9.48 7.50 -3.07
CA LYS A 66 -9.84 8.91 -2.95
C LYS A 66 -10.72 9.19 -4.17
N LYS A 67 -12.04 9.08 -3.98
CA LYS A 67 -12.97 9.45 -5.04
C LYS A 67 -12.64 10.87 -5.45
N GLU A 68 -12.59 11.10 -6.75
CA GLU A 68 -12.56 12.46 -7.29
C GLU A 68 -13.56 13.31 -6.53
N THR A 69 -13.06 14.26 -5.78
CA THR A 69 -13.89 15.22 -5.05
C THR A 69 -13.89 16.48 -5.87
N ASN A 70 -14.88 16.57 -6.75
CA ASN A 70 -15.03 17.75 -7.58
C ASN A 70 -15.59 18.89 -6.71
N LEU A 71 -14.74 19.82 -6.31
CA LEU A 71 -15.18 21.03 -5.63
C LEU A 71 -15.71 22.00 -6.69
N PRO A 72 -16.80 22.75 -6.37
CA PRO A 72 -17.27 23.79 -7.27
C PRO A 72 -16.18 24.85 -7.46
N PRO A 73 -16.20 25.62 -8.57
CA PRO A 73 -15.28 26.73 -8.74
C PRO A 73 -15.48 27.75 -7.61
N LEU A 74 -14.42 28.06 -6.91
CA LEU A 74 -14.41 28.98 -5.77
C LEU A 74 -13.34 30.03 -5.97
N GLU A 75 -13.62 31.27 -5.58
CA GLU A 75 -12.69 32.38 -5.63
C GLU A 75 -12.22 32.78 -4.23
N GLN A 76 -11.00 33.30 -4.16
CA GLN A 76 -10.45 33.79 -2.90
C GLN A 76 -11.27 34.99 -2.38
N GLY A 77 -11.70 34.92 -1.13
CA GLY A 77 -12.52 35.99 -0.51
C GLY A 77 -14.03 35.85 -0.80
N GLN A 78 -14.45 34.78 -1.52
CA GLN A 78 -15.85 34.53 -1.77
C GLN A 78 -16.60 34.25 -0.45
N VAL A 79 -17.73 34.91 -0.25
CA VAL A 79 -18.61 34.68 0.92
C VAL A 79 -19.49 33.47 0.64
N LEU A 80 -19.40 32.46 1.49
CA LEU A 80 -20.17 31.23 1.42
C LEU A 80 -21.35 31.29 2.43
N LYS A 81 -22.52 30.82 1.99
CA LYS A 81 -23.68 30.72 2.87
C LYS A 81 -23.72 29.35 3.53
N LEU A 82 -23.66 29.31 4.86
CA LEU A 82 -23.81 28.06 5.61
C LEU A 82 -25.22 27.47 5.38
N ARG A 83 -25.27 26.21 4.92
CA ARG A 83 -26.53 25.47 4.78
C ARG A 83 -26.81 24.59 5.97
N GLU A 84 -25.82 23.87 6.39
CA GLU A 84 -25.93 22.88 7.48
C GLU A 84 -24.57 22.70 8.14
N LEU A 85 -24.56 22.57 9.45
CA LEU A 85 -23.38 22.19 10.24
C LEU A 85 -23.67 20.84 10.91
N LYS A 86 -22.92 19.82 10.52
CA LYS A 86 -22.97 18.48 11.12
C LYS A 86 -21.76 18.29 12.01
N SER A 87 -21.99 17.97 13.26
CA SER A 87 -20.93 17.56 14.17
C SER A 87 -20.93 16.03 14.29
N GLU A 88 -19.79 15.42 14.01
CA GLU A 88 -19.61 13.97 14.15
C GLU A 88 -18.39 13.69 15.02
N GLN A 89 -18.58 12.86 16.03
CA GLN A 89 -17.45 12.36 16.79
C GLN A 89 -16.78 11.24 15.97
N LYS A 90 -15.50 11.41 15.66
CA LYS A 90 -14.67 10.40 14.98
C LYS A 90 -13.53 9.98 15.88
N PHE A 91 -13.23 8.69 15.83
CA PHE A 91 -12.08 8.12 16.53
C PHE A 91 -11.04 7.71 15.49
N THR A 92 -9.79 7.88 15.84
CA THR A 92 -8.69 7.31 15.04
C THR A 92 -8.83 5.80 14.99
N GLN A 93 -8.70 5.23 13.82
CA GLN A 93 -8.74 3.79 13.62
C GLN A 93 -7.31 3.24 13.64
N PRO A 94 -7.11 2.03 14.18
CA PRO A 94 -5.81 1.37 14.08
C PRO A 94 -5.48 1.11 12.61
N PRO A 95 -4.18 0.91 12.26
CA PRO A 95 -3.78 0.52 10.91
C PRO A 95 -4.57 -0.70 10.44
N ALA A 96 -4.90 -0.72 9.15
CA ALA A 96 -5.59 -1.86 8.56
C ALA A 96 -4.69 -3.10 8.64
N ARG A 97 -5.32 -4.29 8.77
CA ARG A 97 -4.58 -5.55 8.66
C ARG A 97 -4.06 -5.72 7.24
N TYR A 98 -2.90 -6.31 7.10
CA TYR A 98 -2.33 -6.62 5.80
C TYR A 98 -3.23 -7.56 5.00
N THR A 99 -3.32 -7.31 3.72
CA THR A 99 -3.67 -8.30 2.71
C THR A 99 -2.37 -8.97 2.23
N GLU A 100 -2.46 -10.04 1.44
CA GLU A 100 -1.25 -10.64 0.85
C GLU A 100 -0.46 -9.62 0.00
N ALA A 101 -1.16 -8.78 -0.76
CA ALA A 101 -0.54 -7.77 -1.61
C ALA A 101 0.17 -6.69 -0.78
N THR A 102 -0.47 -6.16 0.27
CA THR A 102 0.15 -5.13 1.11
C THR A 102 1.23 -5.69 2.03
N LEU A 103 1.19 -6.99 2.39
CA LEU A 103 2.30 -7.63 3.07
C LEU A 103 3.52 -7.76 2.14
N ILE A 104 3.33 -8.17 0.88
CA ILE A 104 4.42 -8.20 -0.10
C ILE A 104 5.03 -6.81 -0.27
N LYS A 105 4.20 -5.77 -0.41
CA LYS A 105 4.67 -4.40 -0.51
C LYS A 105 5.50 -3.99 0.71
N ALA A 106 5.04 -4.32 1.92
CA ALA A 106 5.77 -4.03 3.15
C ALA A 106 7.11 -4.81 3.22
N LEU A 107 7.16 -6.06 2.78
CA LEU A 107 8.41 -6.83 2.69
C LEU A 107 9.38 -6.19 1.70
N GLU A 108 8.90 -5.79 0.52
CA GLU A 108 9.69 -5.12 -0.52
C GLU A 108 10.25 -3.77 -0.02
N GLU A 109 9.41 -2.93 0.58
CA GLU A 109 9.80 -1.64 1.14
C GLU A 109 10.88 -1.76 2.23
N ASN A 110 10.85 -2.84 3.00
CA ASN A 110 11.86 -3.13 4.01
C ASN A 110 13.06 -3.93 3.48
N GLY A 111 13.09 -4.27 2.19
CA GLY A 111 14.19 -5.02 1.57
C GLY A 111 14.28 -6.49 1.98
N ILE A 112 13.16 -7.07 2.45
CA ILE A 112 13.07 -8.46 2.91
C ILE A 112 12.43 -9.32 1.82
N GLY A 113 13.10 -10.42 1.48
CA GLY A 113 12.66 -11.31 0.40
C GLY A 113 12.97 -10.78 -0.99
N ARG A 114 12.57 -11.57 -1.98
CA ARG A 114 12.75 -11.27 -3.40
C ARG A 114 11.49 -11.76 -4.15
N PRO A 115 11.27 -11.37 -5.41
CA PRO A 115 10.09 -11.81 -6.17
C PRO A 115 9.85 -13.32 -6.15
N SER A 116 10.91 -14.11 -6.13
CA SER A 116 10.83 -15.59 -6.07
C SER A 116 10.45 -16.13 -4.68
N THR A 117 10.58 -15.36 -3.61
CA THR A 117 10.36 -15.81 -2.23
C THR A 117 9.10 -15.24 -1.58
N TYR A 118 8.51 -14.17 -2.11
CA TYR A 118 7.32 -13.56 -1.49
C TYR A 118 6.14 -14.53 -1.37
N ALA A 119 5.78 -15.22 -2.46
CA ALA A 119 4.67 -16.17 -2.42
C ALA A 119 4.96 -17.37 -1.51
N PRO A 120 6.15 -18.01 -1.54
CA PRO A 120 6.54 -19.04 -0.57
C PRO A 120 6.46 -18.59 0.89
N ILE A 121 6.88 -17.37 1.22
CA ILE A 121 6.81 -16.83 2.59
C ILE A 121 5.34 -16.82 3.06
N ILE A 122 4.46 -16.22 2.26
CA ILE A 122 3.03 -16.11 2.61
C ILE A 122 2.41 -17.49 2.73
N THR A 123 2.66 -18.39 1.78
CA THR A 123 2.15 -19.76 1.83
C THR A 123 2.62 -20.48 3.09
N THR A 124 3.89 -20.35 3.44
CA THR A 124 4.46 -21.01 4.62
C THR A 124 3.81 -20.55 5.93
N ILE A 125 3.59 -19.25 6.12
CA ILE A 125 2.99 -18.75 7.37
C ILE A 125 1.52 -19.16 7.50
N ILE A 126 0.81 -19.34 6.38
CA ILE A 126 -0.57 -19.81 6.34
C ILE A 126 -0.62 -21.32 6.58
N ASP A 127 0.17 -22.10 5.85
CA ASP A 127 0.18 -23.58 5.96
C ASP A 127 0.61 -24.07 7.35
N ARG A 128 1.50 -23.32 8.01
CA ARG A 128 1.89 -23.59 9.40
C ARG A 128 0.85 -23.12 10.42
N GLY A 129 -0.24 -22.50 9.98
CA GLY A 129 -1.31 -22.03 10.85
C GLY A 129 -0.91 -20.84 11.73
N TYR A 130 0.16 -20.11 11.41
CA TYR A 130 0.54 -18.89 12.14
C TYR A 130 -0.39 -17.74 11.83
N VAL A 131 -0.91 -17.71 10.59
CA VAL A 131 -1.79 -16.69 10.06
C VAL A 131 -2.97 -17.38 9.36
N GLU A 132 -4.16 -16.84 9.51
CA GLU A 132 -5.38 -17.23 8.79
C GLU A 132 -5.84 -16.10 7.86
N ARG A 133 -6.56 -16.47 6.78
CA ARG A 133 -7.21 -15.51 5.88
C ARG A 133 -8.61 -15.19 6.40
N ASP A 134 -8.86 -13.92 6.67
CA ASP A 134 -10.18 -13.39 7.03
C ASP A 134 -10.56 -12.29 6.03
N GLN A 135 -11.52 -12.55 5.15
CA GLN A 135 -11.99 -11.60 4.12
C GLN A 135 -10.84 -10.92 3.33
N LYS A 136 -9.90 -11.71 2.80
CA LYS A 136 -8.67 -11.27 2.12
C LYS A 136 -7.62 -10.61 3.03
N LYS A 137 -7.89 -10.41 4.31
CA LYS A 137 -6.93 -9.88 5.29
C LYS A 137 -6.23 -11.02 6.00
N LEU A 138 -4.99 -10.79 6.36
CA LEU A 138 -4.19 -11.72 7.14
C LEU A 138 -4.39 -11.43 8.64
N LYS A 139 -4.73 -12.46 9.39
CA LYS A 139 -4.98 -12.37 10.83
C LYS A 139 -4.08 -13.37 11.56
N PRO A 140 -3.27 -12.95 12.53
CA PRO A 140 -2.47 -13.87 13.31
C PRO A 140 -3.35 -14.75 14.19
N THR A 141 -3.05 -16.04 14.22
CA THR A 141 -3.70 -17.03 15.10
C THR A 141 -3.12 -16.97 16.52
N LEU A 142 -3.73 -17.71 17.44
CA LEU A 142 -3.16 -17.88 18.78
C LEU A 142 -1.77 -18.53 18.73
N LEU A 143 -1.62 -19.55 17.86
CA LEU A 143 -0.35 -20.22 17.63
C LEU A 143 0.70 -19.23 17.08
N GLY A 144 0.32 -18.43 16.06
CA GLY A 144 1.22 -17.41 15.50
C GLY A 144 1.71 -16.43 16.54
N ARG A 145 0.80 -15.94 17.39
CA ARG A 145 1.16 -15.00 18.47
C ARG A 145 2.07 -15.63 19.52
N ALA A 146 1.83 -16.90 19.87
CA ALA A 146 2.67 -17.61 20.85
C ALA A 146 4.08 -17.84 20.30
N VAL A 147 4.20 -18.23 19.02
CA VAL A 147 5.50 -18.41 18.36
C VAL A 147 6.23 -17.09 18.22
N ASP A 148 5.54 -16.03 17.78
CA ASP A 148 6.11 -14.69 17.65
C ASP A 148 6.63 -14.18 19.00
N GLY A 149 5.84 -14.30 20.08
CA GLY A 149 6.25 -13.91 21.42
C GLY A 149 7.48 -14.67 21.90
N LEU A 150 7.52 -16.00 21.69
CA LEU A 150 8.69 -16.81 22.02
C LEU A 150 9.93 -16.39 21.25
N MET A 151 9.79 -16.14 19.96
CA MET A 151 10.89 -15.70 19.09
C MET A 151 11.42 -14.33 19.50
N LEU A 152 10.53 -13.36 19.80
CA LEU A 152 10.90 -12.04 20.28
C LEU A 152 11.65 -12.10 21.61
N GLU A 153 11.25 -13.00 22.51
CA GLU A 153 11.89 -13.17 23.83
C GLU A 153 13.25 -13.85 23.74
N GLN A 154 13.34 -14.93 22.97
CA GLN A 154 14.53 -15.78 22.94
C GLN A 154 15.53 -15.41 21.84
N PHE A 155 15.05 -14.83 20.74
CA PHE A 155 15.84 -14.56 19.54
C PHE A 155 15.56 -13.16 18.96
N PRO A 156 15.61 -12.09 19.78
CA PRO A 156 15.20 -10.74 19.35
C PRO A 156 15.97 -10.25 18.12
N HIS A 157 17.24 -10.61 18.01
CA HIS A 157 18.07 -10.19 16.87
C HIS A 157 17.68 -10.87 15.55
N ILE A 158 17.14 -12.10 15.61
CA ILE A 158 16.79 -12.87 14.39
C ILE A 158 15.45 -12.37 13.81
N VAL A 159 14.52 -11.96 14.68
CA VAL A 159 13.21 -11.44 14.27
C VAL A 159 13.22 -9.94 13.95
N ASP A 160 14.38 -9.32 14.07
CA ASP A 160 14.55 -7.91 13.69
C ASP A 160 14.43 -7.75 12.17
N VAL A 161 13.63 -6.76 11.76
CA VAL A 161 13.43 -6.42 10.35
C VAL A 161 14.75 -6.00 9.70
N ASP A 162 15.54 -5.18 10.40
CA ASP A 162 16.82 -4.68 9.90
C ASP A 162 17.85 -5.81 9.73
N PHE A 163 17.83 -6.80 10.62
CA PHE A 163 18.68 -7.99 10.49
C PHE A 163 18.38 -8.76 9.20
N SER A 164 17.08 -9.03 8.96
CA SER A 164 16.64 -9.73 7.75
C SER A 164 16.99 -8.95 6.49
N ALA A 165 16.72 -7.66 6.46
CA ALA A 165 17.06 -6.78 5.34
C ALA A 165 18.57 -6.72 5.07
N GLN A 166 19.40 -6.64 6.13
CA GLN A 166 20.85 -6.62 5.99
C GLN A 166 21.39 -7.96 5.50
N MET A 167 20.81 -9.07 5.94
CA MET A 167 21.18 -10.41 5.46
C MET A 167 20.91 -10.55 3.95
N GLU A 168 19.73 -10.14 3.49
CA GLU A 168 19.38 -10.13 2.06
C GLU A 168 20.36 -9.28 1.26
N LYS A 169 20.66 -8.08 1.75
CA LYS A 169 21.62 -7.17 1.11
C LYS A 169 23.03 -7.74 1.04
N ASN A 170 23.46 -8.50 2.05
CA ASN A 170 24.74 -9.16 2.05
C ASN A 170 24.77 -10.32 1.05
N LEU A 171 23.69 -11.09 0.94
CA LEU A 171 23.55 -12.13 -0.08
C LEU A 171 23.61 -11.56 -1.50
N ASP A 172 22.96 -10.42 -1.76
CA ASP A 172 23.06 -9.73 -3.04
C ASP A 172 24.52 -9.36 -3.39
N LYS A 173 25.29 -8.87 -2.40
CA LYS A 173 26.71 -8.54 -2.63
C LYS A 173 27.51 -9.78 -3.03
N VAL A 174 27.25 -10.93 -2.41
CA VAL A 174 27.88 -12.19 -2.79
C VAL A 174 27.52 -12.58 -4.22
N CYS A 175 26.23 -12.51 -4.57
CA CYS A 175 25.76 -12.81 -5.94
C CYS A 175 26.39 -11.90 -6.99
N LEU A 176 26.61 -10.62 -6.67
CA LEU A 176 27.19 -9.64 -7.57
C LEU A 176 28.73 -9.62 -7.54
N LEU A 177 29.36 -10.55 -6.84
CA LEU A 177 30.83 -10.65 -6.66
C LEU A 177 31.46 -9.39 -6.07
N TYR A 178 30.70 -8.58 -5.34
CA TYR A 178 31.23 -7.39 -4.67
C TYR A 178 31.97 -7.70 -3.35
N THR A 179 31.87 -8.92 -2.86
CA THR A 179 32.72 -9.38 -1.75
C THR A 179 33.92 -10.09 -2.33
N SER A 180 35.11 -9.50 -2.15
CA SER A 180 36.37 -10.21 -2.38
C SER A 180 36.32 -11.49 -1.54
N PRO A 181 36.57 -12.65 -2.15
CA PRO A 181 36.84 -13.85 -1.35
C PRO A 181 38.11 -13.57 -0.54
N SER A 182 37.99 -13.49 0.76
CA SER A 182 39.11 -13.46 1.67
C SER A 182 39.74 -14.84 1.76
#